data_16f18744bf3616301da967a238ee83ba
#
_entry.id   16f18744bf3616301da967a238ee83ba
#
_cell.length_a   1.000
_cell.length_b   1.000
_cell.length_c   1.000
_cell.angle_alpha   90.00
_cell.angle_beta   90.00
_cell.angle_gamma   90.00
#
_symmetry.space_group_name_H-M   'P 1'
#
loop_
_entity.id
_entity.type
_entity.pdbx_description
1 polymer ?
#
loop_
_entity_poly.entity_id
_entity_poly.type
_entity_poly.pdbx_seq_one_letter_code
_entity_poly.pdbx_strand_id
1 'polypeptide(L)'
;SLALGPLGFFAFGLQGEVGEGGPGGVAYGEGGAGPFALEGQIGYRPKRALPLFPEEGLFGRLALRYRPAPKEVLGLELARATPPRPLSFGLQPGLPPWRLEGSYAFREGATYTFGAGLAPGPYALLGWKGEVGEGGEVLELSLRLGGTNRLEGALFLGEASLFLTLSYPWAGSVVAWLGDLGLEAGYEGAPYAWVRYAWRWP
;
A
#
# COMPACT_ATOMS: atom_id res chain seq x y z
N SER A 1 -4.36 -18.21 14.61
CA SER A 1 -4.75 -17.04 15.41
C SER A 1 -4.94 -17.46 16.87
N LEU A 2 -4.40 -16.69 17.78
CA LEU A 2 -4.54 -16.85 19.22
C LEU A 2 -5.49 -15.73 19.72
N ALA A 3 -6.65 -16.10 20.24
CA ALA A 3 -7.50 -15.16 20.92
C ALA A 3 -7.05 -15.01 22.38
N LEU A 4 -6.64 -13.81 22.77
CA LEU A 4 -6.20 -13.51 24.14
C LEU A 4 -7.37 -13.11 25.07
N GLY A 5 -8.59 -13.62 24.80
CA GLY A 5 -9.79 -13.29 25.55
C GLY A 5 -10.20 -11.82 25.44
N PRO A 6 -10.77 -11.19 26.47
CA PRO A 6 -11.18 -9.78 26.42
C PRO A 6 -10.00 -8.80 26.30
N LEU A 7 -8.76 -9.26 26.40
CA LEU A 7 -7.55 -8.44 26.37
C LEU A 7 -7.01 -8.17 24.94
N GLY A 8 -7.47 -8.91 23.94
CA GLY A 8 -7.03 -8.68 22.58
C GLY A 8 -6.92 -9.95 21.73
N PHE A 9 -6.40 -9.79 20.51
CA PHE A 9 -6.09 -10.89 19.60
C PHE A 9 -4.68 -10.74 19.05
N PHE A 10 -4.08 -11.84 18.65
CA PHE A 10 -2.84 -11.89 17.89
C PHE A 10 -2.93 -12.97 16.82
N ALA A 11 -2.54 -12.61 15.59
CA ALA A 11 -2.46 -13.52 14.46
C ALA A 11 -1.09 -13.38 13.80
N PHE A 12 -0.53 -14.47 13.31
CA PHE A 12 0.70 -14.45 12.54
C PHE A 12 0.64 -15.46 11.39
N GLY A 13 1.44 -15.22 10.36
CA GLY A 13 1.57 -16.12 9.23
C GLY A 13 2.95 -16.04 8.60
N LEU A 14 3.29 -17.10 7.88
CA LEU A 14 4.52 -17.22 7.10
C LEU A 14 4.14 -17.60 5.68
N GLN A 15 4.76 -16.93 4.70
CA GLN A 15 4.64 -17.26 3.29
C GLN A 15 6.03 -17.38 2.70
N GLY A 16 6.31 -18.49 2.03
CA GLY A 16 7.56 -18.73 1.31
C GLY A 16 7.34 -18.75 -0.20
N GLU A 17 8.34 -18.35 -0.94
CA GLU A 17 8.37 -18.48 -2.39
C GLU A 17 9.75 -18.99 -2.83
N VAL A 18 9.79 -19.76 -3.92
CA VAL A 18 11.02 -20.20 -4.56
C VAL A 18 10.94 -19.81 -6.04
N GLY A 19 11.91 -19.10 -6.53
CA GLY A 19 11.98 -18.63 -7.92
C GLY A 19 13.40 -18.68 -8.46
N GLU A 20 13.59 -18.19 -9.67
CA GLU A 20 14.90 -18.17 -10.36
C GLU A 20 16.01 -17.49 -9.56
N GLY A 21 15.69 -16.53 -8.72
CA GLY A 21 16.66 -15.82 -7.86
C GLY A 21 16.91 -16.49 -6.51
N GLY A 22 16.35 -17.66 -6.24
CA GLY A 22 16.47 -18.36 -4.96
C GLY A 22 15.22 -18.26 -4.07
N PRO A 23 15.32 -18.65 -2.80
CA PRO A 23 14.20 -18.61 -1.86
C PRO A 23 13.93 -17.19 -1.37
N GLY A 24 12.66 -16.87 -1.24
CA GLY A 24 12.17 -15.67 -0.61
C GLY A 24 11.02 -15.96 0.33
N GLY A 25 10.57 -14.97 1.07
CA GLY A 25 9.42 -15.15 1.94
C GLY A 25 9.09 -13.93 2.77
N VAL A 26 7.94 -14.01 3.42
CA VAL A 26 7.43 -12.97 4.31
C VAL A 26 6.85 -13.59 5.58
N ALA A 27 7.19 -13.01 6.70
CA ALA A 27 6.50 -13.19 7.97
C ALA A 27 5.62 -11.97 8.22
N TYR A 28 4.40 -12.20 8.65
CA TYR A 28 3.46 -11.13 8.99
C TYR A 28 2.74 -11.45 10.28
N GLY A 29 2.35 -10.41 10.99
CA GLY A 29 1.59 -10.53 12.21
C GLY A 29 0.74 -9.31 12.45
N GLU A 30 -0.38 -9.51 13.10
CA GLU A 30 -1.28 -8.45 13.54
C GLU A 30 -1.80 -8.76 14.93
N GLY A 31 -2.07 -7.73 15.69
CA GLY A 31 -2.65 -7.86 17.02
C GLY A 31 -3.34 -6.60 17.45
N GLY A 32 -4.27 -6.74 18.40
CA GLY A 32 -4.99 -5.60 18.93
C GLY A 32 -5.39 -5.83 20.39
N ALA A 33 -5.35 -4.77 21.16
CA ALA A 33 -5.82 -4.75 22.55
C ALA A 33 -6.44 -3.38 22.86
N GLY A 34 -7.72 -3.38 23.24
CA GLY A 34 -8.46 -2.15 23.48
C GLY A 34 -8.45 -1.22 22.27
N PRO A 35 -8.04 0.05 22.41
CA PRO A 35 -7.99 1.00 21.31
C PRO A 35 -6.76 0.87 20.41
N PHE A 36 -5.83 -0.05 20.72
CA PHE A 36 -4.57 -0.23 20.01
C PHE A 36 -4.64 -1.39 19.03
N ALA A 37 -4.06 -1.20 17.84
CA ALA A 37 -3.79 -2.26 16.88
C ALA A 37 -2.37 -2.13 16.36
N LEU A 38 -1.69 -3.27 16.22
CA LEU A 38 -0.35 -3.40 15.68
C LEU A 38 -0.38 -4.36 14.51
N GLU A 39 0.25 -3.95 13.41
CA GLU A 39 0.41 -4.76 12.20
C GLU A 39 1.87 -4.72 11.80
N GLY A 40 2.46 -5.86 11.48
CA GLY A 40 3.84 -5.95 11.06
C GLY A 40 4.04 -6.99 9.98
N GLN A 41 4.98 -6.71 9.10
CA GLN A 41 5.49 -7.67 8.13
C GLN A 41 6.98 -7.44 7.92
N ILE A 42 7.71 -8.52 7.70
CA ILE A 42 9.11 -8.50 7.31
C ILE A 42 9.35 -9.63 6.31
N GLY A 43 10.10 -9.36 5.28
CA GLY A 43 10.39 -10.36 4.27
C GLY A 43 11.66 -10.07 3.50
N TYR A 44 12.03 -11.06 2.71
CA TYR A 44 13.13 -10.98 1.75
C TYR A 44 12.65 -11.36 0.37
N ARG A 45 13.04 -10.57 -0.61
CA ARG A 45 12.82 -10.85 -2.04
C ARG A 45 14.11 -11.21 -2.72
N PRO A 46 14.18 -12.37 -3.38
CA PRO A 46 15.29 -12.71 -4.22
C PRO A 46 15.27 -11.87 -5.50
N LYS A 47 16.44 -11.67 -6.09
CA LYS A 47 16.59 -11.04 -7.39
C LYS A 47 15.78 -11.82 -8.44
N ARG A 48 15.02 -11.11 -9.27
CA ARG A 48 14.27 -11.70 -10.38
C ARG A 48 14.85 -11.23 -11.71
N ALA A 49 14.82 -12.10 -12.71
CA ALA A 49 15.35 -11.81 -14.02
C ALA A 49 14.58 -10.72 -14.79
N LEU A 50 13.30 -10.51 -14.42
CA LEU A 50 12.46 -9.49 -15.04
C LEU A 50 12.61 -8.15 -14.33
N PRO A 51 12.95 -7.06 -15.04
CA PRO A 51 13.18 -5.73 -14.45
C PRO A 51 11.92 -5.07 -13.86
N LEU A 52 10.77 -5.71 -13.96
CA LEU A 52 9.45 -5.22 -13.52
C LEU A 52 9.19 -5.39 -12.02
N PHE A 53 10.08 -6.04 -11.28
CA PHE A 53 9.88 -6.29 -9.87
C PHE A 53 10.78 -5.39 -9.01
N PRO A 54 10.27 -4.97 -7.84
CA PRO A 54 11.05 -4.16 -6.93
C PRO A 54 12.37 -4.85 -6.56
N GLU A 55 13.31 -4.02 -6.18
CA GLU A 55 14.68 -4.40 -5.85
C GLU A 55 14.76 -5.61 -4.92
N GLU A 56 15.77 -6.45 -5.17
CA GLU A 56 16.18 -7.52 -4.27
C GLU A 56 16.46 -6.97 -2.87
N GLY A 57 16.06 -7.70 -1.86
CA GLY A 57 16.47 -7.40 -0.50
C GLY A 57 15.37 -7.50 0.54
N LEU A 58 15.73 -7.01 1.70
CA LEU A 58 14.84 -6.95 2.85
C LEU A 58 13.80 -5.86 2.67
N PHE A 59 12.56 -6.22 2.92
CA PHE A 59 11.45 -5.27 3.05
C PHE A 59 10.72 -5.49 4.36
N GLY A 60 10.03 -4.49 4.83
CA GLY A 60 9.24 -4.60 6.05
C GLY A 60 8.34 -3.40 6.27
N ARG A 61 7.32 -3.62 7.08
CA ARG A 61 6.39 -2.59 7.51
C ARG A 61 5.98 -2.89 8.94
N LEU A 62 5.94 -1.85 9.77
CA LEU A 62 5.38 -1.88 11.11
C LEU A 62 4.40 -0.71 11.22
N ALA A 63 3.16 -0.99 11.55
CA ALA A 63 2.12 0.01 11.70
C ALA A 63 1.44 -0.13 13.07
N LEU A 64 1.46 0.94 13.84
CA LEU A 64 0.72 1.09 15.08
C LEU A 64 -0.48 2.00 14.83
N ARG A 65 -1.66 1.59 15.26
CA ARG A 65 -2.87 2.39 15.22
C ARG A 65 -3.46 2.54 16.62
N TYR A 66 -3.89 3.73 16.94
CA TYR A 66 -4.59 4.05 18.17
C TYR A 66 -5.91 4.74 17.84
N ARG A 67 -7.01 4.25 18.41
CA ARG A 67 -8.37 4.80 18.24
C ARG A 67 -8.81 5.51 19.50
N PRO A 68 -8.57 6.83 19.64
CA PRO A 68 -9.03 7.61 20.78
C PRO A 68 -10.56 7.72 20.86
N ALA A 69 -11.21 7.70 19.70
CA ALA A 69 -12.67 7.74 19.57
C ALA A 69 -13.14 6.85 18.39
N PRO A 70 -14.43 6.49 18.32
CA PRO A 70 -14.97 5.59 17.30
C PRO A 70 -14.74 6.05 15.85
N LYS A 71 -14.60 7.36 15.64
CA LYS A 71 -14.42 7.97 14.32
C LYS A 71 -12.99 8.46 14.04
N GLU A 72 -12.08 8.25 14.97
CA GLU A 72 -10.72 8.78 14.92
C GLU A 72 -9.67 7.68 14.99
N VAL A 73 -8.60 7.85 14.22
CA VAL A 73 -7.44 6.94 14.24
C VAL A 73 -6.17 7.76 14.17
N LEU A 74 -5.28 7.54 15.12
CA LEU A 74 -3.88 7.97 15.04
C LEU A 74 -3.05 6.78 14.54
N GLY A 75 -2.21 7.01 13.55
CA GLY A 75 -1.33 6.02 12.94
C GLY A 75 0.12 6.42 13.04
N LEU A 76 0.97 5.43 13.26
CA LEU A 76 2.42 5.53 13.10
C LEU A 76 2.89 4.35 12.26
N GLU A 77 3.56 4.62 11.15
CA GLU A 77 4.05 3.60 10.24
C GLU A 77 5.54 3.77 9.98
N LEU A 78 6.28 2.68 10.12
CA LEU A 78 7.65 2.54 9.64
C LEU A 78 7.65 1.50 8.52
N ALA A 79 8.14 1.87 7.35
CA ALA A 79 8.22 0.97 6.21
C ALA A 79 9.60 1.06 5.55
N ARG A 80 10.08 -0.07 5.05
CA ARG A 80 11.29 -0.18 4.22
C ARG A 80 10.96 -0.99 2.99
N ALA A 81 11.30 -0.45 1.79
CA ALA A 81 11.05 -1.11 0.51
C ALA A 81 9.65 -1.75 0.47
N THR A 82 8.62 -0.92 0.69
CA THR A 82 7.22 -1.39 0.78
C THR A 82 6.90 -2.29 -0.40
N PRO A 83 6.37 -3.51 -0.16
CA PRO A 83 5.97 -4.39 -1.24
C PRO A 83 4.96 -3.65 -2.14
N PRO A 84 4.95 -3.88 -3.45
CA PRO A 84 3.95 -3.32 -4.33
C PRO A 84 2.57 -3.72 -3.80
N ARG A 85 1.62 -2.83 -3.87
CA ARG A 85 0.22 -3.17 -3.59
C ARG A 85 -0.15 -4.37 -4.46
N PRO A 86 -0.93 -5.35 -3.97
CA PRO A 86 -1.26 -6.57 -4.72
C PRO A 86 -1.85 -6.32 -6.11
N LEU A 87 -2.37 -5.12 -6.32
CA LEU A 87 -3.04 -4.70 -7.55
C LEU A 87 -2.19 -3.77 -8.44
N SER A 88 -1.01 -3.35 -8.00
CA SER A 88 -0.11 -2.58 -8.86
C SER A 88 0.90 -3.50 -9.53
N PHE A 89 1.22 -3.25 -10.79
CA PHE A 89 2.21 -4.00 -11.56
C PHE A 89 3.67 -3.73 -11.14
N GLY A 90 3.89 -3.21 -9.98
CA GLY A 90 5.19 -3.22 -9.34
C GLY A 90 6.13 -2.08 -9.69
N LEU A 91 5.87 -1.30 -10.72
CA LEU A 91 6.62 -0.09 -10.96
C LEU A 91 6.04 1.00 -10.05
N GLN A 92 6.58 1.11 -8.85
CA GLN A 92 6.39 2.27 -8.00
C GLN A 92 7.64 3.14 -8.12
N PRO A 93 7.64 4.10 -9.04
CA PRO A 93 8.81 4.94 -9.26
C PRO A 93 9.17 5.70 -7.99
N GLY A 94 10.42 5.64 -7.62
CA GLY A 94 11.00 6.54 -6.63
C GLY A 94 10.50 6.40 -5.20
N LEU A 95 10.02 5.22 -4.76
CA LEU A 95 9.82 5.02 -3.34
C LEU A 95 11.16 4.96 -2.62
N PRO A 96 11.35 5.78 -1.58
CA PRO A 96 12.58 5.73 -0.79
C PRO A 96 12.72 4.37 -0.11
N PRO A 97 13.97 3.95 0.20
CA PRO A 97 14.23 2.65 0.81
C PRO A 97 13.61 2.50 2.20
N TRP A 98 13.26 3.61 2.85
CA TRP A 98 12.53 3.61 4.13
C TRP A 98 11.61 4.82 4.25
N ARG A 99 10.57 4.68 5.05
CA ARG A 99 9.59 5.73 5.34
C ARG A 99 9.14 5.63 6.79
N LEU A 100 9.10 6.76 7.48
CA LEU A 100 8.42 6.94 8.75
C LEU A 100 7.28 7.92 8.55
N GLU A 101 6.06 7.56 8.92
CA GLU A 101 4.87 8.37 8.71
C GLU A 101 3.99 8.35 9.96
N GLY A 102 3.64 9.52 10.45
CA GLY A 102 2.59 9.73 11.45
C GLY A 102 1.35 10.28 10.76
N SER A 103 0.17 9.76 11.12
CA SER A 103 -1.10 10.20 10.53
C SER A 103 -2.21 10.31 11.57
N TYR A 104 -3.15 11.19 11.30
CA TYR A 104 -4.43 11.32 11.98
C TYR A 104 -5.54 11.21 10.94
N ALA A 105 -6.46 10.32 11.16
CA ALA A 105 -7.64 10.15 10.32
C ALA A 105 -8.92 10.32 11.13
N PHE A 106 -9.90 10.99 10.56
CA PHE A 106 -11.25 11.06 11.13
C PHE A 106 -12.30 10.78 10.04
N ARG A 107 -13.46 10.27 10.49
CA ARG A 107 -14.57 9.89 9.62
C ARG A 107 -15.80 10.73 9.89
N GLU A 108 -16.24 11.49 8.87
CA GLU A 108 -17.48 12.25 8.87
C GLU A 108 -18.10 12.20 7.46
N GLY A 109 -18.96 11.19 7.21
CA GLY A 109 -19.38 10.83 5.87
C GLY A 109 -18.25 10.15 5.09
N ALA A 110 -17.20 10.89 4.78
CA ALA A 110 -15.93 10.39 4.24
C ALA A 110 -14.85 10.28 5.33
N THR A 111 -13.74 9.60 5.01
CA THR A 111 -12.54 9.57 5.85
C THR A 111 -11.53 10.59 5.32
N TYR A 112 -11.08 11.45 6.20
CA TYR A 112 -10.04 12.45 5.95
C TYR A 112 -8.79 12.04 6.71
N THR A 113 -7.64 12.08 6.05
CA THR A 113 -6.35 11.75 6.65
C THR A 113 -5.39 12.91 6.51
N PHE A 114 -4.73 13.25 7.60
CA PHE A 114 -3.66 14.24 7.67
C PHE A 114 -2.43 13.58 8.27
N GLY A 115 -1.26 13.90 7.77
CA GLY A 115 -0.05 13.30 8.30
C GLY A 115 1.21 14.04 7.89
N ALA A 116 2.29 13.58 8.46
CA ALA A 116 3.63 14.01 8.11
C ALA A 116 4.59 12.82 8.24
N GLY A 117 5.65 12.85 7.48
CA GLY A 117 6.63 11.77 7.49
C GLY A 117 8.00 12.18 6.98
N LEU A 118 8.87 11.20 6.99
CA LEU A 118 10.23 11.27 6.45
C LEU A 118 10.42 10.15 5.44
N ALA A 119 10.85 10.50 4.20
CA ALA A 119 11.04 9.52 3.14
C ALA A 119 11.84 10.08 1.93
N PRO A 120 13.15 10.09 1.91
CA PRO A 120 14.16 10.40 2.90
C PRO A 120 14.09 11.82 3.44
N GLY A 121 13.37 12.75 2.77
CA GLY A 121 13.10 14.10 3.23
C GLY A 121 11.73 14.22 3.93
N PRO A 122 11.47 15.34 4.62
CA PRO A 122 10.18 15.59 5.23
C PRO A 122 9.10 15.78 4.17
N TYR A 123 7.89 15.26 4.45
CA TYR A 123 6.70 15.48 3.63
C TYR A 123 5.45 15.63 4.48
N ALA A 124 4.44 16.30 3.92
CA ALA A 124 3.08 16.30 4.42
C ALA A 124 2.23 15.27 3.66
N LEU A 125 1.25 14.69 4.33
CA LEU A 125 0.27 13.76 3.78
C LEU A 125 -1.13 14.33 3.93
N LEU A 126 -1.90 14.30 2.84
CA LEU A 126 -3.32 14.57 2.82
C LEU A 126 -4.01 13.37 2.17
N GLY A 127 -5.08 12.88 2.78
CA GLY A 127 -5.85 11.75 2.26
C GLY A 127 -7.35 12.00 2.35
N TRP A 128 -8.06 11.45 1.40
CA TRP A 128 -9.52 11.42 1.37
C TRP A 128 -9.99 10.06 0.86
N LYS A 129 -11.01 9.50 1.52
CA LYS A 129 -11.67 8.27 1.10
C LYS A 129 -13.16 8.38 1.35
N GLY A 130 -13.96 8.17 0.34
CA GLY A 130 -15.41 8.25 0.44
C GLY A 130 -16.13 7.51 -0.66
N GLU A 131 -17.41 7.34 -0.48
CA GLU A 131 -18.30 6.86 -1.52
C GLU A 131 -18.58 7.97 -2.52
N VAL A 132 -18.58 7.61 -3.82
CA VAL A 132 -18.90 8.49 -4.94
C VAL A 132 -19.95 7.79 -5.80
N GLY A 133 -21.04 8.48 -6.12
CA GLY A 133 -22.16 7.88 -6.84
C GLY A 133 -23.17 7.17 -5.93
N GLU A 134 -24.17 6.55 -6.54
CA GLU A 134 -25.29 5.88 -5.87
C GLU A 134 -25.10 4.36 -5.75
N GLY A 135 -24.07 3.80 -6.41
CA GLY A 135 -23.80 2.37 -6.50
C GLY A 135 -22.82 1.83 -5.43
N GLY A 136 -22.37 2.69 -4.52
CA GLY A 136 -21.39 2.31 -3.51
C GLY A 136 -19.95 2.30 -4.04
N GLU A 137 -19.69 3.03 -5.10
CA GLU A 137 -18.35 3.26 -5.63
C GLU A 137 -17.49 3.99 -4.60
N VAL A 138 -16.24 3.57 -4.45
CA VAL A 138 -15.31 4.17 -3.49
C VAL A 138 -14.16 4.84 -4.22
N LEU A 139 -13.93 6.12 -3.89
CA LEU A 139 -12.76 6.87 -4.33
C LEU A 139 -11.82 7.09 -3.13
N GLU A 140 -10.55 6.78 -3.34
CA GLU A 140 -9.46 7.09 -2.40
C GLU A 140 -8.45 8.00 -3.08
N LEU A 141 -8.06 9.08 -2.42
CA LEU A 141 -7.04 10.02 -2.87
C LEU A 141 -6.00 10.20 -1.77
N SER A 142 -4.73 10.25 -2.15
CA SER A 142 -3.62 10.50 -1.24
C SER A 142 -2.61 11.42 -1.92
N LEU A 143 -2.26 12.51 -1.28
CA LEU A 143 -1.30 13.50 -1.74
C LEU A 143 -0.16 13.61 -0.72
N ARG A 144 1.07 13.40 -1.18
CA ARG A 144 2.30 13.70 -0.42
C ARG A 144 2.99 14.90 -1.02
N LEU A 145 3.37 15.85 -0.17
CA LEU A 145 4.04 17.08 -0.56
C LEU A 145 5.33 17.25 0.22
N GLY A 146 6.43 17.43 -0.46
CA GLY A 146 7.79 17.52 0.10
C GLY A 146 8.63 16.32 -0.26
N GLY A 147 9.95 16.36 -0.19
CA GLY A 147 10.86 15.27 -0.56
C GLY A 147 10.59 14.68 -1.95
N THR A 148 9.54 13.86 -2.04
CA THR A 148 8.93 13.39 -3.29
C THR A 148 7.47 13.84 -3.31
N ASN A 149 7.09 14.69 -4.26
CA ASN A 149 5.68 15.05 -4.46
C ASN A 149 4.98 13.90 -5.19
N ARG A 150 3.89 13.39 -4.61
CA ARG A 150 3.20 12.22 -5.14
C ARG A 150 1.69 12.31 -4.90
N LEU A 151 0.93 12.10 -5.96
CA LEU A 151 -0.52 11.91 -5.93
C LEU A 151 -0.83 10.44 -6.23
N GLU A 152 -1.62 9.82 -5.41
CA GLU A 152 -2.17 8.48 -5.62
C GLU A 152 -3.69 8.56 -5.57
N GLY A 153 -4.35 7.85 -6.48
CA GLY A 153 -5.79 7.72 -6.53
C GLY A 153 -6.18 6.26 -6.75
N ALA A 154 -7.29 5.83 -6.16
CA ALA A 154 -7.90 4.55 -6.41
C ALA A 154 -9.42 4.71 -6.48
N LEU A 155 -10.01 4.22 -7.55
CA LEU A 155 -11.46 4.19 -7.76
C LEU A 155 -11.91 2.74 -7.89
N PHE A 156 -12.87 2.35 -7.05
CA PHE A 156 -13.43 0.99 -7.02
C PHE A 156 -14.87 1.04 -7.52
N LEU A 157 -15.18 0.29 -8.58
CA LEU A 157 -16.44 0.27 -9.31
C LEU A 157 -16.93 -1.19 -9.41
N GLY A 158 -17.40 -1.77 -8.31
CA GLY A 158 -17.81 -3.18 -8.29
C GLY A 158 -16.62 -4.10 -8.63
N GLU A 159 -16.69 -4.80 -9.79
CA GLU A 159 -15.62 -5.70 -10.26
C GLU A 159 -14.46 -4.97 -10.94
N ALA A 160 -14.60 -3.68 -11.22
CA ALA A 160 -13.55 -2.88 -11.83
C ALA A 160 -12.84 -2.00 -10.80
N SER A 161 -11.56 -1.74 -11.02
CA SER A 161 -10.81 -0.77 -10.24
C SER A 161 -9.81 -0.02 -11.11
N LEU A 162 -9.62 1.25 -10.78
CA LEU A 162 -8.68 2.14 -11.45
C LEU A 162 -7.72 2.72 -10.41
N PHE A 163 -6.42 2.66 -10.69
CA PHE A 163 -5.38 3.23 -9.85
C PHE A 163 -4.59 4.25 -10.66
N LEU A 164 -4.34 5.39 -10.05
CA LEU A 164 -3.52 6.46 -10.61
C LEU A 164 -2.35 6.72 -9.66
N THR A 165 -1.16 6.85 -10.21
CA THR A 165 0.01 7.35 -9.49
C THR A 165 0.68 8.42 -10.33
N LEU A 166 0.93 9.58 -9.74
CA LEU A 166 1.69 10.67 -10.35
C LEU A 166 2.74 11.13 -9.35
N SER A 167 3.96 11.33 -9.79
CA SER A 167 5.06 11.86 -8.96
C SER A 167 5.86 12.92 -9.71
N TYR A 168 6.52 13.77 -8.94
CA TYR A 168 7.49 14.75 -9.44
C TYR A 168 8.86 14.49 -8.78
N PRO A 169 9.96 14.39 -9.55
CA PRO A 169 10.06 14.52 -11.03
C PRO A 169 9.12 13.58 -11.79
N TRP A 170 8.74 13.95 -13.00
CA TRP A 170 7.64 13.36 -13.75
C TRP A 170 7.78 11.84 -13.94
N ALA A 171 7.00 11.10 -13.20
CA ALA A 171 6.73 9.69 -13.40
C ALA A 171 5.26 9.43 -13.03
N GLY A 172 4.64 8.46 -13.65
CA GLY A 172 3.26 8.13 -13.32
C GLY A 172 2.76 6.91 -14.04
N SER A 173 1.71 6.33 -13.50
CA SER A 173 1.03 5.18 -14.11
C SER A 173 -0.47 5.23 -13.85
N VAL A 174 -1.19 4.60 -14.75
CA VAL A 174 -2.60 4.27 -14.62
C VAL A 174 -2.72 2.76 -14.74
N VAL A 175 -3.37 2.13 -13.76
CA VAL A 175 -3.64 0.69 -13.75
C VAL A 175 -5.15 0.50 -13.68
N ALA A 176 -5.70 -0.23 -14.63
CA ALA A 176 -7.11 -0.61 -14.66
C ALA A 176 -7.24 -2.12 -14.50
N TRP A 177 -8.15 -2.58 -13.64
CA TRP A 177 -8.53 -3.96 -13.49
C TRP A 177 -10.01 -4.14 -13.84
N LEU A 178 -10.32 -5.21 -14.56
CA LEU A 178 -11.66 -5.68 -14.82
C LEU A 178 -11.68 -7.20 -14.57
N GLY A 179 -12.21 -7.59 -13.43
CA GLY A 179 -12.07 -8.98 -12.95
C GLY A 179 -10.61 -9.39 -12.87
N ASP A 180 -10.22 -10.43 -13.60
CA ASP A 180 -8.85 -10.98 -13.65
C ASP A 180 -7.94 -10.33 -14.72
N LEU A 181 -8.45 -9.39 -15.51
CA LEU A 181 -7.68 -8.67 -16.53
C LEU A 181 -7.18 -7.34 -15.99
N GLY A 182 -5.87 -7.12 -16.02
CA GLY A 182 -5.21 -5.87 -15.66
C GLY A 182 -4.52 -5.23 -16.84
N LEU A 183 -4.66 -3.90 -16.96
CA LEU A 183 -3.99 -3.06 -17.95
C LEU A 183 -3.23 -1.98 -17.20
N GLU A 184 -1.97 -1.78 -17.54
CA GLU A 184 -1.17 -0.68 -17.00
C GLU A 184 -0.53 0.11 -18.13
N ALA A 185 -0.56 1.43 -18.02
CA ALA A 185 0.21 2.33 -18.87
C ALA A 185 0.85 3.41 -18.01
N GLY A 186 2.07 3.80 -18.35
CA GLY A 186 2.78 4.80 -17.56
C GLY A 186 4.00 5.38 -18.25
N TYR A 187 4.66 6.23 -17.50
CA TYR A 187 5.91 6.90 -17.88
C TYR A 187 6.85 6.95 -16.68
N GLU A 188 8.07 6.45 -16.89
CA GLU A 188 9.19 6.53 -15.94
C GLU A 188 10.49 6.73 -16.74
N GLY A 189 10.70 7.96 -17.19
CA GLY A 189 11.78 8.27 -18.14
C GLY A 189 11.52 7.79 -19.57
N ALA A 190 10.67 6.78 -19.77
CA ALA A 190 10.16 6.30 -21.04
C ALA A 190 8.71 5.82 -20.88
N PRO A 191 7.89 5.91 -21.94
CA PRO A 191 6.54 5.35 -21.91
C PRO A 191 6.57 3.83 -21.91
N TYR A 192 5.64 3.21 -21.17
CA TYR A 192 5.45 1.75 -21.15
C TYR A 192 3.96 1.40 -21.06
N ALA A 193 3.64 0.17 -21.47
CA ALA A 193 2.31 -0.41 -21.28
C ALA A 193 2.42 -1.91 -21.05
N TRP A 194 1.56 -2.45 -20.18
CA TRP A 194 1.51 -3.87 -19.81
C TRP A 194 0.09 -4.38 -19.77
N VAL A 195 -0.05 -5.66 -20.09
CA VAL A 195 -1.28 -6.44 -19.93
C VAL A 195 -0.98 -7.61 -19.03
N ARG A 196 -1.84 -7.85 -18.05
CA ARG A 196 -1.76 -8.98 -17.14
C ARG A 196 -3.09 -9.70 -17.09
N TYR A 197 -3.04 -11.03 -17.08
CA TYR A 197 -4.18 -11.87 -16.81
C TYR A 197 -3.89 -12.78 -15.63
N ALA A 198 -4.76 -12.76 -14.61
CA ALA A 198 -4.64 -13.62 -13.44
C ALA A 198 -5.48 -14.88 -13.65
N TRP A 199 -4.84 -16.00 -13.95
CA TRP A 199 -5.53 -17.27 -14.05
C TRP A 199 -5.69 -17.89 -12.65
N ARG A 200 -6.93 -18.16 -12.25
CA ARG A 200 -7.23 -18.92 -11.03
C ARG A 200 -7.67 -20.33 -11.42
N TRP A 201 -7.00 -21.32 -10.91
CA TRP A 201 -7.47 -22.70 -11.01
C TRP A 201 -8.62 -22.89 -10.00
N PRO A 202 -9.72 -23.56 -10.39
CA PRO A 202 -10.80 -23.88 -9.48
C PRO A 202 -10.38 -24.87 -8.38
#